data_1f5b649dc1f80249b941ab1579bc024a
#
_entry.id   1f5b649dc1f80249b941ab1579bc024a
#
_cell.length_a   1.000
_cell.length_b   1.000
_cell.length_c   1.000
_cell.angle_alpha   90.00
_cell.angle_beta   90.00
_cell.angle_gamma   90.00
#
_symmetry.space_group_name_H-M   'P 1'
#
loop_
_entity.id
_entity.type
_entity.pdbx_description
1 polymer ?
#
loop_
_entity_poly.entity_id
_entity_poly.type
_entity_poly.pdbx_seq_one_letter_code
_entity_poly.pdbx_strand_id
1 'polypeptide(L)'
;MQLIQEKDYIKNPKPNGYRSLHLIVKIPVALSVVQMGVPVEIQLRTISMNMWASLEHEVSYKVNADLMDSYKAELKACADDLFAVEERMQKICHSIRACPKADGKEEKEAKEG
;
A
#
# COMPACT_ATOMS: atom_id res chain seq x y z
N MET A 1 0.68 -8.51 -19.77
CA MET A 1 1.37 -8.15 -18.53
C MET A 1 1.64 -9.40 -17.69
N GLN A 2 2.84 -9.53 -17.22
CA GLN A 2 3.26 -10.73 -16.49
C GLN A 2 3.83 -10.34 -15.13
N LEU A 3 3.33 -10.97 -14.06
CA LEU A 3 3.86 -10.75 -12.71
C LEU A 3 5.18 -11.50 -12.56
N ILE A 4 6.25 -10.77 -12.21
CA ILE A 4 7.57 -11.34 -12.02
C ILE A 4 7.86 -11.57 -10.54
N GLN A 5 7.50 -10.61 -9.69
CA GLN A 5 7.84 -10.66 -8.28
C GLN A 5 6.80 -9.90 -7.46
N GLU A 6 6.55 -10.39 -6.26
CA GLU A 6 5.63 -9.75 -5.33
C GLU A 6 6.30 -9.65 -3.96
N LYS A 7 6.26 -8.45 -3.36
CA LYS A 7 6.73 -8.22 -2.00
C LYS A 7 5.60 -7.60 -1.21
N ASP A 8 5.05 -8.38 -0.29
CA ASP A 8 3.88 -7.96 0.48
C ASP A 8 4.31 -7.42 1.84
N TYR A 9 4.58 -6.11 1.88
CA TYR A 9 4.91 -5.44 3.15
C TYR A 9 3.67 -5.01 3.91
N ILE A 10 2.47 -5.32 3.39
CA ILE A 10 1.25 -5.07 4.15
C ILE A 10 1.07 -6.19 5.17
N LYS A 11 1.21 -7.44 4.76
CA LYS A 11 1.16 -8.58 5.67
C LYS A 11 2.42 -8.69 6.50
N ASN A 12 3.56 -8.36 5.91
CA ASN A 12 4.87 -8.47 6.56
C ASN A 12 5.56 -7.12 6.51
N PRO A 13 5.16 -6.18 7.39
CA PRO A 13 5.72 -4.83 7.36
C PRO A 13 7.21 -4.85 7.68
N LYS A 14 7.91 -3.83 7.19
CA LYS A 14 9.30 -3.65 7.54
C LYS A 14 9.42 -3.30 9.03
N PRO A 15 10.60 -3.54 9.64
CA PRO A 15 10.77 -3.27 11.08
C PRO A 15 10.44 -1.83 11.47
N ASN A 16 10.60 -0.87 10.56
CA ASN A 16 10.29 0.53 10.88
C ASN A 16 8.80 0.88 10.77
N GLY A 17 7.98 -0.07 10.34
CA GLY A 17 6.54 0.16 10.20
C GLY A 17 6.07 0.38 8.77
N TYR A 18 6.99 0.43 7.81
CA TYR A 18 6.64 0.66 6.41
C TYR A 18 5.75 -0.45 5.86
N ARG A 19 4.66 -0.08 5.21
CA ARG A 19 3.71 -1.01 4.59
C ARG A 19 3.41 -0.58 3.17
N SER A 20 3.41 -1.56 2.27
CA SER A 20 3.08 -1.36 0.87
C SER A 20 3.08 -2.72 0.20
N LEU A 21 2.33 -2.86 -0.88
CA LEU A 21 2.41 -4.04 -1.72
C LEU A 21 3.19 -3.67 -2.97
N HIS A 22 4.32 -4.32 -3.19
CA HIS A 22 5.17 -4.07 -4.34
C HIS A 22 5.04 -5.19 -5.33
N LEU A 23 4.69 -4.86 -6.56
CA LEU A 23 4.57 -5.82 -7.66
C LEU A 23 5.54 -5.41 -8.76
N ILE A 24 6.36 -6.37 -9.21
CA ILE A 24 7.18 -6.14 -10.39
C ILE A 24 6.54 -6.91 -11.53
N VAL A 25 6.13 -6.20 -12.55
CA VAL A 25 5.44 -6.77 -13.70
C VAL A 25 6.23 -6.46 -14.96
N LYS A 26 6.13 -7.37 -15.93
CA LYS A 26 6.72 -7.15 -17.23
C LYS A 26 5.64 -6.70 -18.19
N ILE A 27 5.83 -5.52 -18.77
CA ILE A 27 4.85 -4.92 -19.67
C ILE A 27 5.42 -4.97 -21.07
N PRO A 28 4.68 -5.51 -22.04
CA PRO A 28 5.14 -5.51 -23.43
C PRO A 28 5.11 -4.10 -24.01
N VAL A 29 6.22 -3.68 -24.57
CA VAL A 29 6.34 -2.39 -25.22
C VAL A 29 6.72 -2.62 -26.67
N ALA A 30 5.92 -2.08 -27.59
CA ALA A 30 6.19 -2.20 -29.01
C ALA A 30 7.12 -1.08 -29.45
N LEU A 31 8.32 -1.45 -29.86
CA LEU A 31 9.23 -0.54 -30.53
C LEU A 31 9.09 -0.73 -32.04
N SER A 32 9.70 0.14 -32.81
CA SER A 32 9.47 0.16 -34.27
C SER A 32 9.70 -1.18 -34.96
N VAL A 33 10.65 -1.97 -34.46
CA VAL A 33 10.98 -3.26 -35.10
C VAL A 33 10.96 -4.43 -34.13
N VAL A 34 10.90 -4.18 -32.80
CA VAL A 34 11.02 -5.21 -31.79
C VAL A 34 9.99 -4.97 -30.72
N GLN A 35 9.43 -6.06 -30.20
CA GLN A 35 8.59 -6.00 -29.00
C GLN A 35 9.44 -6.43 -27.80
N MET A 36 9.38 -5.65 -26.73
CA MET A 36 10.24 -5.81 -25.60
C MET A 36 9.43 -5.84 -24.32
N GLY A 37 9.78 -6.76 -23.41
CA GLY A 37 9.17 -6.76 -22.07
C GLY A 37 9.95 -5.83 -21.16
N VAL A 38 9.26 -4.84 -20.58
CA VAL A 38 9.89 -3.86 -19.70
C VAL A 38 9.43 -4.12 -18.28
N PRO A 39 10.37 -4.29 -17.31
CA PRO A 39 9.97 -4.45 -15.91
C PRO A 39 9.53 -3.11 -15.33
N VAL A 40 8.39 -3.13 -14.63
CA VAL A 40 7.83 -1.95 -14.00
C VAL A 40 7.45 -2.32 -12.57
N GLU A 41 7.80 -1.47 -11.62
CA GLU A 41 7.39 -1.67 -10.23
C GLU A 41 6.11 -0.90 -9.97
N ILE A 42 5.10 -1.60 -9.45
CA ILE A 42 3.84 -1.02 -9.04
C ILE A 42 3.78 -1.07 -7.53
N GLN A 43 3.52 0.06 -6.88
CA GLN A 43 3.36 0.13 -5.44
C GLN A 43 1.92 0.44 -5.11
N LEU A 44 1.29 -0.46 -4.35
CA LEU A 44 -0.10 -0.29 -3.92
C LEU A 44 -0.11 -0.01 -2.42
N ARG A 45 -0.75 1.10 -2.04
CA ARG A 45 -0.83 1.55 -0.65
C ARG A 45 -2.21 2.10 -0.37
N THR A 46 -2.62 2.02 0.89
CA THR A 46 -3.77 2.77 1.33
C THR A 46 -3.37 4.24 1.52
N ILE A 47 -4.37 5.09 1.71
CA ILE A 47 -4.12 6.52 1.93
C ILE A 47 -3.26 6.73 3.17
N SER A 48 -3.56 6.04 4.26
CA SER A 48 -2.80 6.20 5.49
C SER A 48 -1.37 5.67 5.36
N MET A 49 -1.18 4.58 4.63
CA MET A 49 0.16 4.07 4.36
C MET A 49 0.99 5.07 3.56
N ASN A 50 0.36 5.73 2.60
CA ASN A 50 1.04 6.74 1.80
C ASN A 50 1.38 7.97 2.63
N MET A 51 0.46 8.42 3.47
CA MET A 51 0.70 9.54 4.36
C MET A 51 1.85 9.25 5.32
N TRP A 52 1.86 8.06 5.90
CA TRP A 52 2.93 7.64 6.80
C TRP A 52 4.28 7.62 6.08
N ALA A 53 4.32 7.03 4.89
CA ALA A 53 5.57 6.94 4.12
C ALA A 53 6.11 8.32 3.75
N SER A 54 5.24 9.24 3.40
CA SER A 54 5.63 10.61 3.08
C SER A 54 6.23 11.32 4.30
N LEU A 55 5.59 11.14 5.46
CA LEU A 55 6.08 11.77 6.69
C LEU A 55 7.43 11.14 7.11
N GLU A 56 7.55 9.83 7.01
CA GLU A 56 8.79 9.13 7.35
C GLU A 56 9.93 9.63 6.47
N HIS A 57 9.67 9.80 5.18
CA HIS A 57 10.68 10.31 4.27
C HIS A 57 11.10 11.73 4.66
N GLU A 58 10.15 12.58 5.02
CA GLU A 58 10.43 13.94 5.44
C GLU A 58 11.24 13.99 6.72
N VAL A 59 10.91 13.16 7.69
CA VAL A 59 11.66 13.07 8.95
C VAL A 59 13.07 12.60 8.68
N SER A 60 13.24 11.57 7.87
CA SER A 60 14.57 11.04 7.54
C SER A 60 15.44 12.07 6.84
N TYR A 61 14.82 12.97 6.08
CA TYR A 61 15.54 13.97 5.32
C TYR A 61 15.90 15.20 6.15
N LYS A 62 15.01 15.64 7.06
CA LYS A 62 15.14 16.92 7.74
C LYS A 62 15.63 16.85 9.18
N VAL A 63 15.53 15.68 9.82
CA VAL A 63 15.85 15.55 11.23
C VAL A 63 17.28 15.05 11.39
N ASN A 64 18.02 15.62 12.35
CA ASN A 64 19.39 15.18 12.59
C ASN A 64 19.41 13.84 13.34
N ALA A 65 20.60 13.21 13.39
CA ALA A 65 20.73 11.87 13.94
C ALA A 65 20.37 11.79 15.42
N ASP A 66 20.55 12.87 16.17
CA ASP A 66 20.30 12.86 17.61
C ASP A 66 18.82 12.67 17.95
N LEU A 67 17.93 13.18 17.10
CA LEU A 67 16.49 13.08 17.31
C LEU A 67 15.86 11.94 16.53
N MET A 68 16.62 11.33 15.63
CA MET A 68 16.08 10.33 14.69
C MET A 68 15.48 9.12 15.40
N ASP A 69 16.13 8.60 16.42
CA ASP A 69 15.67 7.40 17.12
C ASP A 69 14.32 7.62 17.78
N SER A 70 14.14 8.81 18.38
CA SER A 70 12.87 9.15 19.02
C SER A 70 11.74 9.20 17.99
N TYR A 71 11.98 9.86 16.86
CA TYR A 71 10.96 9.95 15.81
C TYR A 71 10.70 8.60 15.16
N LYS A 72 11.71 7.75 15.01
CA LYS A 72 11.49 6.41 14.45
C LYS A 72 10.59 5.58 15.33
N ALA A 73 10.76 5.65 16.64
CA ALA A 73 9.90 4.92 17.57
C ALA A 73 8.45 5.42 17.46
N GLU A 74 8.26 6.74 17.39
CA GLU A 74 6.92 7.29 17.25
C GLU A 74 6.29 6.94 15.90
N LEU A 75 7.07 7.00 14.84
CA LEU A 75 6.57 6.64 13.51
C LEU A 75 6.15 5.18 13.46
N LYS A 76 6.91 4.29 14.11
CA LYS A 76 6.55 2.88 14.17
C LYS A 76 5.22 2.70 14.91
N ALA A 77 5.04 3.40 16.04
CA ALA A 77 3.81 3.35 16.79
C ALA A 77 2.63 3.87 15.96
N CYS A 78 2.85 4.96 15.22
CA CYS A 78 1.82 5.50 14.34
C CYS A 78 1.44 4.51 13.25
N ALA A 79 2.42 3.82 12.68
CA ALA A 79 2.15 2.84 11.63
C ALA A 79 1.27 1.71 12.16
N ASP A 80 1.56 1.23 13.36
CA ASP A 80 0.78 0.18 14.00
C ASP A 80 -0.65 0.66 14.30
N ASP A 81 -0.78 1.88 14.80
CA ASP A 81 -2.09 2.47 15.09
C ASP A 81 -2.92 2.64 13.81
N LEU A 82 -2.30 3.14 12.76
CA LEU A 82 -3.00 3.32 11.48
C LEU A 82 -3.49 1.99 10.93
N PHE A 83 -2.65 0.96 11.02
CA PHE A 83 -3.04 -0.35 10.54
C PHE A 83 -4.21 -0.90 11.35
N ALA A 84 -4.19 -0.72 12.67
CA ALA A 84 -5.28 -1.18 13.52
C ALA A 84 -6.59 -0.47 13.18
N VAL A 85 -6.53 0.84 12.93
CA VAL A 85 -7.71 1.61 12.55
C VAL A 85 -8.24 1.13 11.20
N GLU A 86 -7.36 0.90 10.24
CA GLU A 86 -7.78 0.43 8.93
C GLU A 86 -8.43 -0.95 9.02
N GLU A 87 -7.90 -1.84 9.85
CA GLU A 87 -8.53 -3.15 10.04
C GLU A 87 -9.91 -3.04 10.64
N ARG A 88 -10.09 -2.12 11.59
CA ARG A 88 -11.42 -1.91 12.19
C ARG A 88 -12.41 -1.38 11.16
N MET A 89 -11.97 -0.44 10.33
CA MET A 89 -12.82 0.08 9.26
C MET A 89 -13.14 -1.01 8.23
N GLN A 90 -12.18 -1.88 7.96
CA GLN A 90 -12.39 -2.99 7.03
C GLN A 90 -13.45 -3.94 7.56
N LYS A 91 -13.46 -4.22 8.86
CA LYS A 91 -14.48 -5.06 9.48
C LYS A 91 -15.86 -4.44 9.35
N ILE A 92 -15.95 -3.12 9.53
CA ILE A 92 -17.23 -2.42 9.37
C ILE A 92 -17.71 -2.56 7.93
N CYS A 93 -16.80 -2.34 6.96
CA CYS A 93 -17.13 -2.51 5.56
C CYS A 93 -17.63 -3.91 5.27
N HIS A 94 -16.94 -4.93 5.77
CA HIS A 94 -17.35 -6.31 5.55
C HIS A 94 -18.71 -6.60 6.16
N SER A 95 -18.97 -6.08 7.35
CA SER A 95 -20.26 -6.26 8.01
C SER A 95 -21.40 -5.71 7.17
N ILE A 96 -21.21 -4.55 6.59
CA ILE A 96 -22.25 -3.90 5.79
C ILE A 96 -22.40 -4.60 4.46
N ARG A 97 -21.29 -4.92 3.78
CA ARG A 97 -21.31 -5.50 2.44
C ARG A 97 -21.58 -6.99 2.43
N ALA A 98 -21.30 -7.66 3.52
CA ALA A 98 -21.58 -9.08 3.63
C ALA A 98 -23.09 -9.35 3.71
N CYS A 99 -23.87 -8.32 3.99
CA CYS A 99 -25.31 -8.44 3.82
C CYS A 99 -25.57 -8.73 2.38
N PRO A 100 -26.31 -9.79 2.12
CA PRO A 100 -26.48 -10.22 0.74
C PRO A 100 -27.05 -9.14 -0.11
N LYS A 101 -26.57 -8.70 -0.71
CA LYS A 101 -26.77 -7.92 -1.51
C LYS A 101 -25.86 -7.86 -2.43
N ALA A 102 -25.60 -8.32 -2.30
CA ALA A 102 -24.72 -8.25 -2.72
C ALA A 102 -24.06 -8.07 -3.57
N ASP A 103 -24.11 -8.33 -4.05
CA ASP A 103 -23.25 -8.14 -4.65
C ASP A 103 -23.04 -7.59 -5.46
N GLY A 104 -23.50 -7.58 -5.95
CA GLY A 104 -23.10 -7.11 -6.32
C GLY A 104 -23.11 -6.15 -6.74
N LYS A 105 -23.74 -6.15 -6.68
CA LYS A 105 -23.65 -5.42 -6.66
C LYS A 105 -23.07 -4.50 -6.56
N GLU A 106 -23.17 -4.62 -6.85
CA GLU A 106 -22.60 -3.96 -6.52
C GLU A 106 -22.07 -3.31 -6.79
N GLU A 107 -22.46 -3.42 -7.42
CA GLU A 107 -21.98 -2.93 -7.43
C GLU A 107 -21.79 -2.09 -7.71
N LYS A 108 -22.44 -1.94 -8.34
CA LYS A 108 -22.38 -1.34 -8.25
C LYS A 108 -21.93 -0.39 -8.15
N GLU A 109 -22.23 -0.55 -8.52
CA GLU A 109 -21.79 0.03 -8.14
C GLU A 109 -21.03 0.43 -8.17
N ALA A 110 -21.43 0.11 -8.81
CA ALA A 110 -20.78 0.25 -8.55
C ALA A 110 -20.44 0.71 -9.07
N LYS A 111 -20.77 0.86 -9.26
CA LYS A 111 -20.53 1.04 -9.24
C LYS A 111 -20.08 1.82 -9.28
N GLU A 112 -20.63 1.79 -9.64
CA GLU A 112 -20.34 2.20 -9.28
C GLU A 112 -19.66 2.50 -9.07
N GLY A 113 -20.31 2.23 -9.82
CA GLY A 113 -19.73 2.25 -9.25
C GLY A 113 -19.55 2.32 -9.14
#